data_fd9dc01234cfb12ff825f1df628e98eb
#
_entry.id   fd9dc01234cfb12ff825f1df628e98eb
#
_cell.length_a   1.000
_cell.length_b   1.000
_cell.length_c   1.000
_cell.angle_alpha   90.00
_cell.angle_beta   90.00
_cell.angle_gamma   90.00
#
_symmetry.space_group_name_H-M   'P 1'
#
loop_
_entity.id
_entity.type
_entity.pdbx_description
1 polymer ?
#
loop_
_entity_poly.entity_id
_entity_poly.type
_entity_poly.pdbx_seq_one_letter_code
_entity_poly.pdbx_strand_id
1 'polypeptide(L)'
;MRIRVLYIILVAFIAVSCKDAKKSGSDATSGATKKWDNTLIYPEEVHFKSMQQITFGGDNAEAYWSFDDKQIIFQSNNKNWSIDCDQMFLMTVGDTFKDTKPPMISTGLGRTTCAYFLPGNETYVYGSTHLAGKECPPAPLRREGKYVWPIYESYDIFVSDLTGKITKQLTAEPGYDAEATVSPKGDKIVFTSMRTGDLELFTMNIDGTDVQQITSELGYDGGAFFSPDGTKLIFRS
;
A
#
# COMPACT_ATOMS: atom_id res chain seq x y z
N MET A 1 -66.07 -15.88 45.97
CA MET A 1 -65.81 -17.28 45.62
C MET A 1 -64.56 -17.31 44.76
N ARG A 2 -63.40 -17.58 45.35
CA ARG A 2 -62.10 -17.56 44.66
C ARG A 2 -61.69 -19.00 44.37
N ILE A 3 -61.61 -19.38 43.09
CA ILE A 3 -61.13 -20.67 42.64
C ILE A 3 -59.60 -20.59 42.50
N ARG A 4 -58.89 -21.39 43.30
CA ARG A 4 -57.47 -21.57 43.18
C ARG A 4 -57.20 -22.75 42.23
N VAL A 5 -56.59 -22.53 41.11
CA VAL A 5 -56.11 -23.59 40.19
C VAL A 5 -54.69 -23.99 40.62
N LEU A 6 -54.55 -25.26 40.95
CA LEU A 6 -53.27 -25.87 41.38
C LEU A 6 -52.60 -26.44 40.12
N TYR A 7 -51.43 -25.94 39.73
CA TYR A 7 -50.63 -26.55 38.69
C TYR A 7 -49.69 -27.57 39.31
N ILE A 8 -49.86 -28.82 38.90
CA ILE A 8 -48.95 -29.92 39.22
C ILE A 8 -47.88 -29.94 38.12
N ILE A 9 -46.62 -29.64 38.48
CA ILE A 9 -45.48 -29.77 37.58
C ILE A 9 -44.94 -31.19 37.71
N LEU A 10 -45.10 -31.97 36.63
CA LEU A 10 -44.53 -33.31 36.49
C LEU A 10 -43.07 -33.17 36.01
N VAL A 11 -42.12 -33.45 36.89
CA VAL A 11 -40.69 -33.49 36.55
C VAL A 11 -40.36 -34.92 36.07
N ALA A 12 -40.15 -35.06 34.75
CA ALA A 12 -39.65 -36.31 34.18
C ALA A 12 -38.11 -36.31 34.21
N PHE A 13 -37.55 -37.21 35.00
CA PHE A 13 -36.11 -37.51 34.99
C PHE A 13 -35.80 -38.34 33.76
N ILE A 14 -35.07 -37.74 32.79
CA ILE A 14 -34.46 -38.48 31.67
C ILE A 14 -33.04 -38.84 32.12
N ALA A 15 -32.80 -40.11 32.37
CA ALA A 15 -31.45 -40.63 32.53
C ALA A 15 -30.76 -40.68 31.17
N VAL A 16 -29.80 -39.80 30.98
CA VAL A 16 -28.91 -39.84 29.80
C VAL A 16 -27.74 -40.76 30.11
N SER A 17 -27.73 -41.91 29.46
CA SER A 17 -26.62 -42.86 29.45
C SER A 17 -25.46 -42.26 28.65
N CYS A 18 -24.33 -42.00 29.33
CA CYS A 18 -23.08 -41.65 28.66
C CYS A 18 -22.58 -42.86 27.84
N LYS A 19 -22.69 -42.81 26.53
CA LYS A 19 -21.87 -43.61 25.64
C LYS A 19 -20.62 -42.83 25.32
N ASP A 20 -19.48 -43.44 25.55
CA ASP A 20 -18.15 -42.90 25.18
C ASP A 20 -18.11 -42.49 23.71
N ALA A 21 -18.15 -41.20 23.47
CA ALA A 21 -17.83 -40.65 22.18
C ALA A 21 -16.29 -40.66 22.01
N LYS A 22 -15.80 -41.56 21.17
CA LYS A 22 -14.44 -41.48 20.62
C LYS A 22 -14.19 -40.04 20.17
N LYS A 23 -13.19 -39.39 20.77
CA LYS A 23 -12.61 -38.15 20.25
C LYS A 23 -12.12 -38.43 18.83
N SER A 24 -12.91 -38.02 17.85
CA SER A 24 -12.42 -37.77 16.53
C SER A 24 -11.41 -36.60 16.66
N GLY A 25 -10.14 -36.91 16.49
CA GLY A 25 -9.12 -35.89 16.41
C GLY A 25 -9.50 -34.95 15.26
N SER A 26 -9.78 -33.71 15.58
CA SER A 26 -9.72 -32.64 14.61
C SER A 26 -8.27 -32.62 14.13
N ASP A 27 -8.03 -33.07 12.90
CA ASP A 27 -6.83 -32.77 12.18
C ASP A 27 -6.69 -31.23 12.20
N ALA A 28 -5.84 -30.77 13.10
CA ALA A 28 -5.25 -29.46 12.95
C ALA A 28 -4.58 -29.51 11.58
N THR A 29 -5.15 -28.81 10.60
CA THR A 29 -4.47 -28.48 9.36
C THR A 29 -3.11 -27.94 9.77
N SER A 30 -2.09 -28.80 9.63
CA SER A 30 -0.70 -28.38 9.74
C SER A 30 -0.53 -27.31 8.69
N GLY A 31 -0.49 -26.05 9.14
CA GLY A 31 -0.09 -24.96 8.28
C GLY A 31 1.25 -25.37 7.68
N ALA A 32 1.25 -25.66 6.40
CA ALA A 32 2.49 -25.95 5.68
C ALA A 32 3.41 -24.79 5.97
N THR A 33 4.48 -25.02 6.76
CA THR A 33 5.50 -24.01 6.98
C THR A 33 6.08 -23.67 5.63
N LYS A 34 5.78 -22.44 5.16
CA LYS A 34 6.24 -21.94 3.88
C LYS A 34 7.77 -22.05 3.89
N LYS A 35 8.32 -22.92 3.07
CA LYS A 35 9.77 -23.11 2.99
C LYS A 35 10.34 -21.91 2.23
N TRP A 36 11.07 -21.05 2.93
CA TRP A 36 11.76 -19.90 2.34
C TRP A 36 12.87 -20.37 1.41
N ASP A 37 13.00 -19.72 0.27
CA ASP A 37 14.10 -19.97 -0.67
C ASP A 37 15.30 -19.08 -0.29
N ASN A 38 16.22 -19.65 0.47
CA ASN A 38 17.41 -18.93 0.90
C ASN A 38 18.49 -18.86 -0.21
N THR A 39 18.25 -19.40 -1.42
CA THR A 39 19.17 -19.24 -2.55
C THR A 39 19.27 -17.81 -3.05
N LEU A 40 18.32 -16.94 -2.64
CA LEU A 40 18.34 -15.50 -2.95
C LEU A 40 19.27 -14.70 -2.02
N ILE A 41 19.78 -15.29 -0.94
CA ILE A 41 20.63 -14.62 0.04
C ILE A 41 22.10 -14.89 -0.32
N TYR A 42 22.88 -13.83 -0.55
CA TYR A 42 24.33 -13.97 -0.75
C TYR A 42 25.05 -14.25 0.58
N PRO A 43 26.21 -14.96 0.56
CA PRO A 43 26.91 -15.33 1.80
C PRO A 43 27.30 -14.17 2.70
N GLU A 44 27.50 -12.98 2.13
CA GLU A 44 27.91 -11.76 2.84
C GLU A 44 26.72 -10.98 3.45
N GLU A 45 25.46 -11.37 3.12
CA GLU A 45 24.25 -10.69 3.61
C GLU A 45 23.85 -11.24 4.98
N VAL A 46 24.53 -10.79 6.02
CA VAL A 46 24.38 -11.29 7.40
C VAL A 46 23.10 -10.79 8.10
N HIS A 47 22.40 -9.83 7.51
CA HIS A 47 21.17 -9.25 8.09
C HIS A 47 19.88 -9.98 7.70
N PHE A 48 19.91 -10.80 6.63
CA PHE A 48 18.74 -11.52 6.17
C PHE A 48 18.66 -12.93 6.77
N LYS A 49 17.59 -13.21 7.49
CA LYS A 49 17.28 -14.55 7.99
C LYS A 49 16.63 -15.42 6.90
N SER A 50 15.79 -14.78 6.08
CA SER A 50 15.09 -15.42 4.97
C SER A 50 14.74 -14.38 3.92
N MET A 51 14.65 -14.80 2.65
CA MET A 51 14.25 -13.96 1.53
C MET A 51 13.27 -14.72 0.65
N GLN A 52 12.30 -14.01 0.07
CA GLN A 52 11.37 -14.57 -0.89
C GLN A 52 11.05 -13.54 -1.96
N GLN A 53 11.14 -13.95 -3.23
CA GLN A 53 10.60 -13.18 -4.34
C GLN A 53 9.09 -13.38 -4.39
N ILE A 54 8.33 -12.26 -4.44
CA ILE A 54 6.85 -12.28 -4.40
C ILE A 54 6.21 -11.77 -5.68
N THR A 55 6.95 -11.07 -6.56
CA THR A 55 6.52 -10.63 -7.88
C THR A 55 7.47 -11.13 -8.96
N PHE A 56 6.96 -11.36 -10.19
CA PHE A 56 7.74 -11.94 -11.28
C PHE A 56 7.43 -11.23 -12.60
N GLY A 57 8.50 -10.77 -13.27
CA GLY A 57 8.40 -10.01 -14.52
C GLY A 57 7.91 -8.57 -14.32
N GLY A 58 8.07 -7.75 -15.37
CA GLY A 58 7.79 -6.32 -15.32
C GLY A 58 8.76 -5.54 -14.42
N ASP A 59 8.46 -4.27 -14.24
CA ASP A 59 9.11 -3.40 -13.25
C ASP A 59 8.19 -3.29 -12.04
N ASN A 60 8.71 -3.61 -10.85
CA ASN A 60 7.97 -3.56 -9.59
C ASN A 60 8.75 -2.70 -8.62
N ALA A 61 8.12 -1.68 -8.05
CA ALA A 61 8.79 -0.70 -7.20
C ALA A 61 7.84 -0.12 -6.14
N GLU A 62 8.40 0.71 -5.27
CA GLU A 62 7.64 1.53 -4.30
C GLU A 62 6.64 0.69 -3.51
N ALA A 63 7.15 -0.36 -2.84
CA ALA A 63 6.34 -1.27 -2.05
C ALA A 63 6.28 -0.82 -0.59
N TYR A 64 5.09 -0.57 -0.08
CA TYR A 64 4.87 -0.06 1.28
C TYR A 64 3.83 -0.87 2.02
N TRP A 65 4.07 -1.06 3.31
CA TRP A 65 3.20 -1.82 4.21
C TRP A 65 1.97 -1.01 4.63
N SER A 66 0.87 -1.73 4.86
CA SER A 66 -0.26 -1.19 5.63
C SER A 66 0.13 -0.96 7.09
N PHE A 67 -0.57 -0.07 7.81
CA PHE A 67 -0.30 0.22 9.22
C PHE A 67 -0.46 -0.99 10.16
N ASP A 68 -1.17 -2.03 9.71
CA ASP A 68 -1.37 -3.27 10.46
C ASP A 68 -0.51 -4.45 9.97
N ASP A 69 0.45 -4.17 9.09
CA ASP A 69 1.40 -5.13 8.50
C ASP A 69 0.76 -6.32 7.76
N LYS A 70 -0.50 -6.19 7.31
CA LYS A 70 -1.20 -7.29 6.63
C LYS A 70 -1.23 -7.17 5.11
N GLN A 71 -1.01 -5.99 4.59
CA GLN A 71 -1.07 -5.70 3.16
C GLN A 71 0.18 -4.94 2.70
N ILE A 72 0.46 -5.05 1.43
CA ILE A 72 1.50 -4.28 0.73
C ILE A 72 0.86 -3.64 -0.49
N ILE A 73 1.03 -2.33 -0.63
CA ILE A 73 0.72 -1.59 -1.84
C ILE A 73 2.02 -1.38 -2.62
N PHE A 74 1.98 -1.52 -3.95
CA PHE A 74 3.17 -1.33 -4.78
C PHE A 74 2.78 -0.87 -6.18
N GLN A 75 3.73 -0.23 -6.87
CA GLN A 75 3.56 0.10 -8.28
C GLN A 75 4.17 -0.97 -9.18
N SER A 76 3.56 -1.20 -10.32
CA SER A 76 4.11 -2.07 -11.35
C SER A 76 3.65 -1.68 -12.74
N ASN A 77 4.55 -1.87 -13.73
CA ASN A 77 4.18 -2.07 -15.12
C ASN A 77 4.61 -3.50 -15.50
N ASN A 78 3.71 -4.27 -16.07
CA ASN A 78 3.98 -5.67 -16.41
C ASN A 78 3.16 -6.08 -17.64
N LYS A 79 3.83 -6.31 -18.74
CA LYS A 79 3.19 -6.70 -20.00
C LYS A 79 2.46 -8.02 -19.91
N ASN A 80 2.90 -8.94 -19.05
CA ASN A 80 2.19 -10.20 -18.81
C ASN A 80 0.82 -9.99 -18.15
N TRP A 81 0.64 -8.83 -17.50
CA TRP A 81 -0.64 -8.42 -16.90
C TRP A 81 -1.43 -7.46 -17.82
N SER A 82 -0.93 -7.21 -19.05
CA SER A 82 -1.44 -6.18 -19.97
C SER A 82 -1.40 -4.78 -19.36
N ILE A 83 -0.33 -4.46 -18.67
CA ILE A 83 -0.06 -3.18 -18.01
C ILE A 83 1.22 -2.60 -18.59
N ASP A 84 1.08 -1.55 -19.38
CA ASP A 84 2.18 -0.88 -20.07
C ASP A 84 2.68 0.39 -19.34
N CYS A 85 1.96 0.85 -18.34
CA CYS A 85 2.27 2.04 -17.55
C CYS A 85 2.15 1.71 -16.07
N ASP A 86 2.99 2.30 -15.23
CA ASP A 86 2.93 2.05 -13.78
C ASP A 86 1.52 2.29 -13.24
N GLN A 87 1.00 1.30 -12.56
CA GLN A 87 -0.28 1.31 -11.85
C GLN A 87 -0.09 0.79 -10.42
N MET A 88 -1.04 1.07 -9.53
CA MET A 88 -0.99 0.61 -8.15
C MET A 88 -1.68 -0.74 -7.99
N PHE A 89 -1.02 -1.61 -7.26
CA PHE A 89 -1.49 -2.96 -6.95
C PHE A 89 -1.47 -3.23 -5.45
N LEU A 90 -2.31 -4.16 -5.03
CA LEU A 90 -2.45 -4.59 -3.65
C LEU A 90 -2.12 -6.09 -3.53
N MET A 91 -1.42 -6.46 -2.48
CA MET A 91 -1.25 -7.86 -2.08
C MET A 91 -1.44 -8.03 -0.57
N THR A 92 -1.89 -9.20 -0.17
CA THR A 92 -1.89 -9.62 1.22
C THR A 92 -0.52 -10.23 1.55
N VAL A 93 -0.03 -9.98 2.75
CA VAL A 93 1.24 -10.55 3.21
C VAL A 93 1.20 -12.08 3.13
N GLY A 94 2.16 -12.64 2.45
CA GLY A 94 2.21 -14.07 2.18
C GLY A 94 1.75 -14.48 0.78
N ASP A 95 1.12 -13.59 0.00
CA ASP A 95 0.82 -13.84 -1.40
C ASP A 95 2.09 -13.86 -2.25
N THR A 96 2.00 -14.52 -3.40
CA THR A 96 3.00 -14.49 -4.47
C THR A 96 2.29 -14.45 -5.82
N PHE A 97 2.77 -13.61 -6.73
CA PHE A 97 2.15 -13.39 -8.04
C PHE A 97 3.09 -13.78 -9.17
N LYS A 98 3.30 -15.11 -9.32
CA LYS A 98 4.12 -15.67 -10.40
C LYS A 98 3.35 -15.72 -11.71
N ASP A 99 2.12 -16.25 -11.68
CA ASP A 99 1.32 -16.57 -12.87
C ASP A 99 -0.01 -15.80 -12.90
N THR A 100 -0.28 -14.96 -11.92
CA THR A 100 -1.52 -14.19 -11.78
C THR A 100 -1.25 -12.72 -11.59
N LYS A 101 -2.17 -11.86 -12.02
CA LYS A 101 -2.13 -10.43 -11.76
C LYS A 101 -2.72 -10.14 -10.38
N PRO A 102 -2.04 -9.36 -9.50
CA PRO A 102 -2.64 -8.89 -8.27
C PRO A 102 -3.80 -7.92 -8.54
N PRO A 103 -4.69 -7.68 -7.57
CA PRO A 103 -5.70 -6.64 -7.66
C PRO A 103 -5.07 -5.28 -7.99
N MET A 104 -5.47 -4.66 -9.10
CA MET A 104 -5.13 -3.29 -9.42
C MET A 104 -6.08 -2.36 -8.68
N ILE A 105 -5.53 -1.40 -7.95
CA ILE A 105 -6.28 -0.48 -7.09
C ILE A 105 -6.20 0.98 -7.55
N SER A 106 -5.58 1.26 -8.70
CA SER A 106 -5.60 2.56 -9.37
C SER A 106 -6.58 2.55 -10.56
N THR A 107 -6.75 3.72 -11.17
CA THR A 107 -7.74 3.92 -12.25
C THR A 107 -7.44 3.14 -13.53
N GLY A 108 -6.20 2.69 -13.71
CA GLY A 108 -5.73 2.14 -14.99
C GLY A 108 -5.44 3.21 -16.05
N LEU A 109 -5.56 4.50 -15.71
CA LEU A 109 -5.35 5.63 -16.61
C LEU A 109 -4.09 6.40 -16.23
N GLY A 110 -3.40 6.95 -17.26
CA GLY A 110 -2.16 7.68 -17.07
C GLY A 110 -1.08 6.83 -16.41
N ARG A 111 -0.14 7.48 -15.74
CA ARG A 111 0.92 6.86 -14.94
C ARG A 111 0.69 7.15 -13.47
N THR A 112 0.95 6.18 -12.60
CA THR A 112 0.91 6.36 -11.15
C THR A 112 2.30 6.19 -10.53
N THR A 113 2.49 6.70 -9.33
CA THR A 113 3.74 6.51 -8.56
C THR A 113 3.51 6.64 -7.06
N CYS A 114 4.37 6.00 -6.26
CA CYS A 114 4.55 6.22 -4.82
C CYS A 114 3.23 6.24 -4.04
N ALA A 115 2.62 5.08 -3.84
CA ALA A 115 1.42 4.98 -3.02
C ALA A 115 1.77 4.71 -1.55
N TYR A 116 0.99 5.27 -0.63
CA TYR A 116 1.16 5.03 0.81
C TYR A 116 -0.21 4.91 1.48
N PHE A 117 -0.38 3.92 2.37
CA PHE A 117 -1.64 3.75 3.09
C PHE A 117 -1.96 4.95 3.98
N LEU A 118 -3.23 5.25 4.09
CA LEU A 118 -3.77 6.17 5.09
C LEU A 118 -4.20 5.40 6.34
N PRO A 119 -4.31 6.05 7.52
CA PRO A 119 -4.80 5.40 8.73
C PRO A 119 -6.13 4.68 8.51
N GLY A 120 -6.24 3.48 9.07
CA GLY A 120 -7.40 2.60 8.87
C GLY A 120 -7.22 1.59 7.74
N ASN A 121 -6.21 1.75 6.87
CA ASN A 121 -5.86 0.83 5.76
C ASN A 121 -6.96 0.63 4.71
N GLU A 122 -7.98 1.49 4.68
CA GLU A 122 -9.10 1.43 3.71
C GLU A 122 -8.88 2.34 2.50
N THR A 123 -7.98 3.31 2.64
CA THR A 123 -7.62 4.28 1.61
C THR A 123 -6.12 4.47 1.54
N TYR A 124 -5.65 5.03 0.44
CA TYR A 124 -4.23 5.31 0.23
C TYR A 124 -4.05 6.61 -0.56
N VAL A 125 -2.90 7.26 -0.38
CA VAL A 125 -2.45 8.43 -1.15
C VAL A 125 -1.48 7.96 -2.24
N TYR A 126 -1.53 8.59 -3.43
CA TYR A 126 -0.62 8.29 -4.55
C TYR A 126 -0.53 9.44 -5.54
N GLY A 127 0.57 9.49 -6.30
CA GLY A 127 0.73 10.40 -7.44
C GLY A 127 0.13 9.81 -8.72
N SER A 128 -0.53 10.65 -9.54
CA SER A 128 -1.08 10.20 -10.83
C SER A 128 -1.17 11.32 -11.86
N THR A 129 -0.98 10.95 -13.14
CA THR A 129 -1.12 11.86 -14.29
C THR A 129 -2.47 11.73 -15.01
N HIS A 130 -3.41 10.95 -14.48
CA HIS A 130 -4.65 10.56 -15.19
C HIS A 130 -5.55 11.74 -15.61
N LEU A 131 -5.45 12.88 -14.93
CA LEU A 131 -6.20 14.09 -15.31
C LEU A 131 -5.68 14.75 -16.58
N ALA A 132 -4.38 14.62 -16.88
CA ALA A 132 -3.78 15.15 -18.10
C ALA A 132 -4.04 14.27 -19.33
N GLY A 133 -4.34 12.99 -19.13
CA GLY A 133 -4.66 12.07 -20.20
C GLY A 133 -4.85 10.63 -19.72
N LYS A 134 -5.52 9.83 -20.57
CA LYS A 134 -5.75 8.40 -20.28
C LYS A 134 -4.52 7.55 -20.61
N GLU A 135 -3.73 8.00 -21.58
CA GLU A 135 -2.57 7.28 -22.09
C GLU A 135 -1.38 7.40 -21.14
N CYS A 136 -0.46 6.45 -21.25
CA CYS A 136 0.83 6.53 -20.56
C CYS A 136 1.63 7.72 -21.08
N PRO A 137 2.15 8.61 -20.23
CA PRO A 137 3.02 9.68 -20.67
C PRO A 137 4.24 9.12 -21.41
N PRO A 138 4.78 9.83 -22.43
CA PRO A 138 5.94 9.39 -23.17
C PRO A 138 7.13 9.08 -22.26
N ALA A 139 7.80 7.94 -22.48
CA ALA A 139 9.00 7.63 -21.73
C ALA A 139 10.09 8.67 -22.01
N PRO A 140 10.94 9.03 -21.03
CA PRO A 140 12.02 9.97 -21.24
C PRO A 140 13.06 9.39 -22.20
N LEU A 141 13.74 10.26 -22.93
CA LEU A 141 14.88 9.88 -23.74
C LEU A 141 16.00 9.39 -22.80
N ARG A 142 16.33 8.09 -22.88
CA ARG A 142 17.46 7.53 -22.13
C ARG A 142 18.77 8.10 -22.69
N ARG A 143 19.60 8.66 -21.81
CA ARG A 143 20.97 9.02 -22.14
C ARG A 143 21.87 7.81 -21.86
N GLU A 144 22.78 7.48 -22.76
CA GLU A 144 23.73 6.36 -22.61
C GLU A 144 24.40 6.38 -21.24
N GLY A 145 24.33 5.24 -20.54
CA GLY A 145 24.98 5.03 -19.25
C GLY A 145 24.40 5.81 -18.07
N LYS A 146 23.26 6.49 -18.23
CA LYS A 146 22.61 7.22 -17.13
C LYS A 146 21.18 6.72 -16.93
N TYR A 147 20.82 6.50 -15.68
CA TYR A 147 19.44 6.37 -15.27
C TYR A 147 18.80 7.77 -15.31
N VAL A 148 17.70 7.89 -16.05
CA VAL A 148 16.92 9.11 -16.15
C VAL A 148 15.50 8.78 -15.79
N TRP A 149 14.96 9.50 -14.84
CA TRP A 149 13.56 9.42 -14.46
C TRP A 149 12.86 10.74 -14.81
N PRO A 150 11.68 10.67 -15.44
CA PRO A 150 11.00 11.86 -15.91
C PRO A 150 10.23 12.54 -14.79
N ILE A 151 10.25 13.86 -14.80
CA ILE A 151 9.36 14.70 -14.02
C ILE A 151 8.25 15.14 -14.96
N TYR A 152 7.06 14.55 -14.76
CA TYR A 152 5.88 14.97 -15.52
C TYR A 152 5.15 16.04 -14.71
N GLU A 153 5.02 17.24 -15.27
CA GLU A 153 4.31 18.37 -14.65
C GLU A 153 2.82 18.09 -14.39
N SER A 154 2.31 16.99 -14.88
CA SER A 154 0.92 16.55 -14.74
C SER A 154 0.68 15.60 -13.56
N TYR A 155 1.69 15.35 -12.75
CA TYR A 155 1.47 14.58 -11.52
C TYR A 155 0.80 15.45 -10.47
N ASP A 156 -0.34 14.94 -9.99
CA ASP A 156 -1.02 15.40 -8.78
C ASP A 156 -1.18 14.27 -7.78
N ILE A 157 -1.41 14.62 -6.52
CA ILE A 157 -1.61 13.68 -5.43
C ILE A 157 -3.10 13.46 -5.18
N PHE A 158 -3.50 12.20 -5.13
CA PHE A 158 -4.89 11.76 -4.93
C PHE A 158 -5.01 10.80 -3.75
N VAL A 159 -6.20 10.74 -3.19
CA VAL A 159 -6.64 9.68 -2.28
C VAL A 159 -7.59 8.77 -3.02
N SER A 160 -7.38 7.46 -2.92
CA SER A 160 -8.28 6.44 -3.47
C SER A 160 -8.63 5.40 -2.41
N ASP A 161 -9.76 4.72 -2.59
CA ASP A 161 -10.06 3.50 -1.85
C ASP A 161 -9.38 2.28 -2.53
N LEU A 162 -9.41 1.13 -1.87
CA LEU A 162 -8.78 -0.10 -2.38
C LEU A 162 -9.51 -0.72 -3.57
N THR A 163 -10.60 -0.12 -4.05
CA THR A 163 -11.28 -0.51 -5.31
C THR A 163 -10.80 0.29 -6.52
N GLY A 164 -9.94 1.30 -6.30
CA GLY A 164 -9.44 2.21 -7.33
C GLY A 164 -10.32 3.44 -7.55
N LYS A 165 -11.32 3.67 -6.70
CA LYS A 165 -12.18 4.85 -6.77
C LYS A 165 -11.48 6.02 -6.06
N ILE A 166 -11.21 7.07 -6.83
CA ILE A 166 -10.67 8.33 -6.28
C ILE A 166 -11.73 8.96 -5.38
N THR A 167 -11.33 9.27 -4.15
CA THR A 167 -12.19 9.91 -3.14
C THR A 167 -11.83 11.37 -2.94
N LYS A 168 -10.57 11.78 -3.22
CA LYS A 168 -10.13 13.16 -3.10
C LYS A 168 -8.91 13.45 -3.99
N GLN A 169 -8.80 14.66 -4.50
CA GLN A 169 -7.57 15.26 -5.03
C GLN A 169 -6.97 16.14 -3.93
N LEU A 170 -5.69 15.97 -3.62
CA LEU A 170 -5.00 16.73 -2.57
C LEU A 170 -4.19 17.91 -3.11
N THR A 171 -3.68 17.79 -4.35
CA THR A 171 -2.93 18.86 -5.03
C THR A 171 -3.52 19.13 -6.41
N ALA A 172 -3.42 20.37 -6.86
CA ALA A 172 -3.87 20.82 -8.19
C ALA A 172 -3.04 22.02 -8.69
N GLU A 173 -1.91 22.29 -8.06
CA GLU A 173 -0.99 23.34 -8.47
C GLU A 173 -0.23 22.92 -9.73
N PRO A 174 0.07 23.84 -10.64
CA PRO A 174 0.89 23.54 -11.82
C PRO A 174 2.26 23.00 -11.39
N GLY A 175 2.70 21.94 -12.05
CA GLY A 175 3.99 21.30 -11.81
C GLY A 175 3.85 19.89 -11.25
N TYR A 176 5.00 19.30 -10.90
CA TYR A 176 5.10 17.97 -10.36
C TYR A 176 4.75 17.96 -8.87
N ASP A 177 3.74 17.20 -8.49
CA ASP A 177 3.41 16.87 -7.09
C ASP A 177 3.33 15.34 -6.95
N ALA A 178 4.30 14.71 -6.24
CA ALA A 178 4.34 13.27 -6.07
C ALA A 178 5.19 12.84 -4.85
N GLU A 179 5.52 11.55 -4.76
CA GLU A 179 6.36 10.95 -3.72
C GLU A 179 5.80 11.14 -2.30
N ALA A 180 4.48 11.10 -2.18
CA ALA A 180 3.80 11.32 -0.92
C ALA A 180 3.98 10.15 0.05
N THR A 181 4.42 10.44 1.28
CA THR A 181 4.44 9.50 2.40
C THR A 181 3.72 10.07 3.62
N VAL A 182 3.19 9.20 4.47
CA VAL A 182 2.34 9.56 5.60
C VAL A 182 3.12 9.45 6.90
N SER A 183 2.91 10.39 7.82
CA SER A 183 3.50 10.35 9.16
C SER A 183 3.03 9.12 9.93
N PRO A 184 3.83 8.58 10.87
CA PRO A 184 3.42 7.46 11.72
C PRO A 184 2.17 7.76 12.58
N LYS A 185 1.90 9.05 12.83
CA LYS A 185 0.70 9.51 13.55
C LYS A 185 -0.53 9.58 12.64
N GLY A 186 -0.34 9.51 11.32
CA GLY A 186 -1.42 9.61 10.35
C GLY A 186 -2.03 10.99 10.21
N ASP A 187 -1.34 12.05 10.60
CA ASP A 187 -1.83 13.43 10.63
C ASP A 187 -1.23 14.32 9.55
N LYS A 188 -0.06 13.95 9.01
CA LYS A 188 0.67 14.72 8.00
C LYS A 188 1.10 13.84 6.83
N ILE A 189 1.20 14.49 5.67
CA ILE A 189 1.82 13.96 4.46
C ILE A 189 3.05 14.81 4.17
N VAL A 190 4.18 14.18 3.80
CA VAL A 190 5.32 14.84 3.17
C VAL A 190 5.34 14.44 1.70
N PHE A 191 5.65 15.36 0.81
CA PHE A 191 5.66 15.13 -0.64
C PHE A 191 6.67 16.02 -1.34
N THR A 192 7.04 15.67 -2.56
CA THR A 192 7.92 16.45 -3.43
C THR A 192 7.08 17.29 -4.39
N SER A 193 7.41 18.57 -4.55
CA SER A 193 6.67 19.51 -5.40
C SER A 193 7.58 20.46 -6.14
N MET A 194 7.21 20.80 -7.40
CA MET A 194 7.85 21.86 -8.21
C MET A 194 7.16 23.21 -8.14
N ARG A 195 6.21 23.43 -7.25
CA ARG A 195 5.41 24.68 -7.16
C ARG A 195 6.22 25.95 -6.95
N THR A 196 7.45 25.85 -6.45
CA THR A 196 8.39 26.98 -6.26
C THR A 196 9.45 27.09 -7.33
N GLY A 197 9.40 26.24 -8.37
CA GLY A 197 10.31 26.26 -9.52
C GLY A 197 11.46 25.28 -9.42
N ASP A 198 11.60 24.57 -8.31
CA ASP A 198 12.55 23.47 -8.10
C ASP A 198 11.86 22.34 -7.34
N LEU A 199 12.50 21.17 -7.28
CA LEU A 199 11.99 19.99 -6.59
C LEU A 199 12.29 20.07 -5.10
N GLU A 200 11.30 20.53 -4.35
CA GLU A 200 11.39 20.79 -2.93
C GLU A 200 10.43 19.91 -2.12
N LEU A 201 10.76 19.69 -0.86
CA LEU A 201 9.86 19.01 0.06
C LEU A 201 8.83 19.96 0.65
N PHE A 202 7.60 19.47 0.68
CA PHE A 202 6.46 20.11 1.31
C PHE A 202 5.79 19.16 2.29
N THR A 203 5.13 19.70 3.29
CA THR A 203 4.19 18.95 4.14
C THR A 203 2.79 19.53 4.01
N MET A 204 1.79 18.70 4.25
CA MET A 204 0.39 19.10 4.37
C MET A 204 -0.32 18.25 5.42
N ASN A 205 -1.47 18.68 5.88
CA ASN A 205 -2.37 17.83 6.64
C ASN A 205 -2.86 16.67 5.76
N ILE A 206 -3.31 15.59 6.39
CA ILE A 206 -3.82 14.41 5.67
C ILE A 206 -5.02 14.72 4.76
N ASP A 207 -5.69 15.82 5.00
CA ASP A 207 -6.80 16.31 4.18
C ASP A 207 -6.38 17.28 3.06
N GLY A 208 -5.07 17.51 2.85
CA GLY A 208 -4.53 18.40 1.83
C GLY A 208 -4.47 19.87 2.23
N THR A 209 -4.85 20.22 3.46
CA THR A 209 -4.76 21.61 3.99
C THR A 209 -3.40 21.88 4.60
N ASP A 210 -3.11 23.16 4.91
CA ASP A 210 -1.90 23.61 5.62
C ASP A 210 -0.60 23.16 4.92
N VAL A 211 -0.47 23.49 3.63
CA VAL A 211 0.73 23.17 2.84
C VAL A 211 1.88 24.07 3.28
N GLN A 212 3.00 23.47 3.68
CA GLN A 212 4.19 24.16 4.17
C GLN A 212 5.43 23.67 3.43
N GLN A 213 6.26 24.60 2.94
CA GLN A 213 7.56 24.29 2.35
C GLN A 213 8.57 23.90 3.44
N ILE A 214 9.36 22.86 3.20
CA ILE A 214 10.35 22.32 4.15
C ILE A 214 11.77 22.62 3.68
N THR A 215 12.06 22.45 2.39
CA THR A 215 13.37 22.68 1.80
C THR A 215 13.32 23.83 0.80
N SER A 216 14.47 24.44 0.48
CA SER A 216 14.58 25.56 -0.46
C SER A 216 15.97 25.68 -1.12
N GLU A 217 16.74 24.60 -1.08
CA GLU A 217 18.06 24.56 -1.69
C GLU A 217 17.94 24.11 -3.17
N LEU A 218 18.81 24.64 -4.03
CA LEU A 218 18.79 24.30 -5.46
C LEU A 218 19.17 22.84 -5.68
N GLY A 219 18.29 22.06 -6.28
CA GLY A 219 18.49 20.66 -6.62
C GLY A 219 17.26 19.83 -6.36
N TYR A 220 17.43 18.50 -6.37
CA TYR A 220 16.36 17.59 -6.06
C TYR A 220 16.30 17.29 -4.57
N ASP A 221 15.26 17.73 -3.91
CA ASP A 221 14.90 17.31 -2.57
C ASP A 221 13.64 16.44 -2.62
N GLY A 222 13.77 15.15 -2.32
CA GLY A 222 12.65 14.23 -2.47
C GLY A 222 12.81 12.87 -1.83
N GLY A 223 11.80 11.99 -2.04
CA GLY A 223 11.78 10.65 -1.50
C GLY A 223 11.80 10.62 0.03
N ALA A 224 11.06 11.52 0.68
CA ALA A 224 11.11 11.75 2.11
C ALA A 224 10.26 10.77 2.90
N PHE A 225 10.76 10.40 4.08
CA PHE A 225 10.04 9.60 5.08
C PHE A 225 10.13 10.26 6.45
N PHE A 226 9.06 10.13 7.23
CA PHE A 226 9.08 10.51 8.64
C PHE A 226 9.86 9.49 9.48
N SER A 227 10.54 9.98 10.53
CA SER A 227 11.05 9.11 11.59
C SER A 227 9.90 8.40 12.32
N PRO A 228 10.15 7.26 13.00
CA PRO A 228 9.11 6.53 13.72
C PRO A 228 8.34 7.34 14.78
N ASP A 229 8.97 8.37 15.35
CA ASP A 229 8.34 9.29 16.31
C ASP A 229 7.63 10.48 15.64
N GLY A 230 7.74 10.60 14.29
CA GLY A 230 7.14 11.67 13.49
C GLY A 230 7.78 13.05 13.69
N THR A 231 8.98 13.14 14.27
CA THR A 231 9.63 14.42 14.59
C THR A 231 10.70 14.87 13.60
N LYS A 232 11.11 13.97 12.71
CA LYS A 232 12.17 14.22 11.72
C LYS A 232 11.75 13.68 10.36
N LEU A 233 12.38 14.23 9.31
CA LEU A 233 12.34 13.70 7.96
C LEU A 233 13.73 13.19 7.57
N ILE A 234 13.78 12.06 6.85
CA ILE A 234 14.93 11.60 6.10
C ILE A 234 14.59 11.68 4.63
N PHE A 235 15.47 12.22 3.82
CA PHE A 235 15.24 12.45 2.39
C PHE A 235 16.55 12.44 1.60
N ARG A 236 16.46 12.49 0.28
CA ARG A 236 17.60 12.69 -0.64
C ARG A 236 17.65 14.15 -1.03
N SER A 237 18.88 14.66 -1.06
CA SER A 237 19.22 16.02 -1.49
C SER A 237 20.49 16.00 -2.34
#